data_add6f97df19a71899c5b107958afff6d
#
_entry.id   add6f97df19a71899c5b107958afff6d
#
_cell.length_a   1.000
_cell.length_b   1.000
_cell.length_c   1.000
_cell.angle_alpha   90.00
_cell.angle_beta   90.00
_cell.angle_gamma   90.00
#
_symmetry.space_group_name_H-M   'P 1'
#
loop_
_entity.id
_entity.type
_entity.pdbx_description
1 polymer ?
#
loop_
_entity_poly.entity_id
_entity_poly.type
_entity_poly.pdbx_seq_one_letter_code
_entity_poly.pdbx_strand_id
1 'polypeptide(L)'
;MKSVGLRLRPAEGAFPGVDEALAGIPGVTREGIQHLEWLADGTYAMLYRVSGGDEVAIGEVLTAHDEVLQHDMVSAGADQYYVFVNVAEQESVSALLQILDEHRLLLDPPLRVTDDGLCVTVAGDGDALQAAFADVTDVEVPIEVEWTGGYRPGEPAALSRLTDRQREALEAAHSLGFYETPREASFEDIGEALSCSPSTANELLRRAEARVVSSLLDG
;
A
#
# COMPACT_ATOMS: atom_id res chain seq x y z
N MET A 1 -13.46 -0.65 13.15
CA MET A 1 -12.12 -0.96 12.64
C MET A 1 -11.45 0.33 12.17
N LYS A 2 -10.15 0.44 12.39
CA LYS A 2 -9.29 1.51 11.90
C LYS A 2 -8.31 0.94 10.90
N SER A 3 -7.73 1.79 10.08
CA SER A 3 -6.61 1.45 9.21
C SER A 3 -5.50 2.49 9.32
N VAL A 4 -4.29 2.02 9.08
CA VAL A 4 -3.07 2.82 9.10
C VAL A 4 -2.30 2.53 7.83
N GLY A 5 -1.95 3.56 7.09
CA GLY A 5 -1.00 3.47 5.99
C GLY A 5 0.41 3.65 6.53
N LEU A 6 1.27 2.71 6.22
CA LEU A 6 2.66 2.66 6.66
C LEU A 6 3.57 2.69 5.45
N ARG A 7 4.72 3.32 5.61
CA ARG A 7 5.84 3.23 4.68
C ARG A 7 7.00 2.54 5.36
N LEU A 8 7.43 1.41 4.79
CA LEU A 8 8.60 0.67 5.20
C LEU A 8 9.76 1.04 4.28
N ARG A 9 10.91 1.41 4.87
CA ARG A 9 12.09 1.85 4.11
C ARG A 9 13.24 0.88 4.33
N PRO A 10 13.36 -0.19 3.51
CA PRO A 10 14.53 -1.05 3.56
C PRO A 10 15.79 -0.27 3.19
N ALA A 11 16.92 -0.63 3.80
CA ALA A 11 18.17 0.13 3.72
C ALA A 11 18.71 0.29 2.29
N GLU A 12 18.45 -0.67 1.40
CA GLU A 12 18.91 -0.71 0.02
C GLU A 12 17.80 -0.47 -1.02
N GLY A 13 16.65 0.09 -0.60
CA GLY A 13 15.52 0.39 -1.49
C GLY A 13 14.68 -0.83 -1.90
N ALA A 14 15.08 -2.02 -1.47
CA ALA A 14 14.36 -3.28 -1.65
C ALA A 14 14.48 -4.13 -0.40
N PHE A 15 13.50 -5.01 -0.14
CA PHE A 15 13.66 -6.02 0.88
C PHE A 15 14.67 -7.08 0.42
N PRO A 16 15.51 -7.61 1.32
CA PRO A 16 16.42 -8.71 1.00
C PRO A 16 15.70 -9.87 0.30
N GLY A 17 16.42 -10.62 -0.52
CA GLY A 17 15.88 -11.78 -1.21
C GLY A 17 15.21 -11.46 -2.54
N VAL A 18 14.02 -12.01 -2.80
CA VAL A 18 13.34 -11.92 -4.10
C VAL A 18 13.04 -10.49 -4.52
N ASP A 19 12.67 -9.62 -3.58
CA ASP A 19 12.36 -8.23 -3.89
C ASP A 19 13.59 -7.47 -4.42
N GLU A 20 14.74 -7.69 -3.80
CA GLU A 20 16.04 -7.17 -4.24
C GLU A 20 16.46 -7.77 -5.58
N ALA A 21 16.29 -9.09 -5.76
CA ALA A 21 16.61 -9.76 -7.00
C ALA A 21 15.80 -9.20 -8.19
N LEU A 22 14.50 -8.98 -8.01
CA LEU A 22 13.64 -8.35 -9.02
C LEU A 22 14.05 -6.89 -9.28
N ALA A 23 14.43 -6.15 -8.25
CA ALA A 23 14.90 -4.76 -8.38
C ALA A 23 16.21 -4.66 -9.21
N GLY A 24 17.05 -5.67 -9.15
CA GLY A 24 18.32 -5.74 -9.86
C GLY A 24 18.20 -6.03 -11.36
N ILE A 25 17.02 -6.43 -11.86
CA ILE A 25 16.84 -6.78 -13.28
C ILE A 25 16.66 -5.50 -14.10
N PRO A 26 17.53 -5.27 -15.13
CA PRO A 26 17.44 -4.08 -15.97
C PRO A 26 16.07 -3.96 -16.66
N GLY A 27 15.44 -2.80 -16.52
CA GLY A 27 14.16 -2.49 -17.15
C GLY A 27 12.93 -3.05 -16.42
N VAL A 28 13.10 -3.79 -15.32
CA VAL A 28 11.98 -4.24 -14.48
C VAL A 28 11.61 -3.15 -13.48
N THR A 29 10.33 -2.85 -13.41
CA THR A 29 9.72 -2.02 -12.36
C THR A 29 8.79 -2.87 -11.52
N ARG A 30 9.04 -2.91 -10.22
CA ARG A 30 8.15 -3.56 -9.25
C ARG A 30 7.00 -2.61 -8.95
N GLU A 31 5.79 -2.96 -9.33
CA GLU A 31 4.60 -2.14 -9.06
C GLU A 31 4.04 -2.41 -7.66
N GLY A 32 4.13 -3.65 -7.19
CA GLY A 32 3.71 -4.02 -5.84
C GLY A 32 3.48 -5.51 -5.66
N ILE A 33 3.14 -5.86 -4.42
CA ILE A 33 2.78 -7.22 -4.02
C ILE A 33 1.26 -7.26 -3.90
N GLN A 34 0.62 -8.01 -4.79
CA GLN A 34 -0.84 -8.14 -4.86
C GLN A 34 -1.38 -9.10 -3.80
N HIS A 35 -0.55 -10.02 -3.38
CA HIS A 35 -0.87 -11.02 -2.37
C HIS A 35 0.39 -11.42 -1.62
N LEU A 36 0.28 -11.58 -0.30
CA LEU A 36 1.31 -12.08 0.58
C LEU A 36 0.64 -12.96 1.63
N GLU A 37 1.07 -14.22 1.73
CA GLU A 37 0.54 -15.18 2.67
C GLU A 37 1.69 -15.94 3.35
N TRP A 38 1.63 -16.03 4.67
CA TRP A 38 2.50 -16.90 5.45
C TRP A 38 1.90 -18.30 5.51
N LEU A 39 2.63 -19.28 5.03
CA LEU A 39 2.17 -20.66 4.95
C LEU A 39 2.50 -21.44 6.22
N ALA A 40 1.76 -22.52 6.46
CA ALA A 40 1.89 -23.33 7.66
C ALA A 40 3.26 -24.04 7.81
N ASP A 41 4.02 -24.14 6.74
CA ASP A 41 5.38 -24.70 6.71
C ASP A 41 6.48 -23.66 6.96
N GLY A 42 6.12 -22.40 7.25
CA GLY A 42 7.03 -21.30 7.50
C GLY A 42 7.49 -20.57 6.24
N THR A 43 7.03 -20.96 5.05
CA THR A 43 7.35 -20.29 3.79
C THR A 43 6.37 -19.17 3.49
N TYR A 44 6.66 -18.33 2.48
CA TYR A 44 5.77 -17.26 2.01
C TYR A 44 5.35 -17.50 0.58
N ALA A 45 4.05 -17.33 0.30
CA ALA A 45 3.53 -17.20 -1.04
C ALA A 45 3.31 -15.73 -1.35
N MET A 46 3.91 -15.22 -2.41
CA MET A 46 3.78 -13.83 -2.84
C MET A 46 3.38 -13.76 -4.31
N LEU A 47 2.55 -12.78 -4.65
CA LEU A 47 2.20 -12.47 -6.02
C LEU A 47 2.62 -11.04 -6.31
N TYR A 48 3.75 -10.87 -6.99
CA TYR A 48 4.21 -9.57 -7.46
C TYR A 48 3.48 -9.15 -8.73
N ARG A 49 3.27 -7.86 -8.88
CA ARG A 49 2.98 -7.22 -10.15
C ARG A 49 4.23 -6.44 -10.56
N VAL A 50 4.73 -6.76 -11.76
CA VAL A 50 5.92 -6.13 -12.33
C VAL A 50 5.64 -5.66 -13.75
N SER A 51 6.35 -4.62 -14.19
CA SER A 51 6.30 -4.14 -15.57
C SER A 51 7.70 -3.98 -16.14
N GLY A 52 7.80 -4.12 -17.46
CA GLY A 52 9.08 -4.07 -18.19
C GLY A 52 9.93 -5.32 -17.99
N GLY A 53 11.14 -5.27 -18.55
CA GLY A 53 12.07 -6.38 -18.55
C GLY A 53 11.71 -7.50 -19.54
N ASP A 54 12.58 -8.51 -19.57
CA ASP A 54 12.37 -9.70 -20.37
C ASP A 54 11.88 -10.87 -19.50
N GLU A 55 10.82 -11.52 -19.91
CA GLU A 55 10.20 -12.65 -19.19
C GLU A 55 11.22 -13.77 -18.88
N VAL A 56 12.10 -14.07 -19.86
CA VAL A 56 13.14 -15.08 -19.69
C VAL A 56 14.16 -14.66 -18.63
N ALA A 57 14.59 -13.40 -18.65
CA ALA A 57 15.53 -12.87 -17.66
C ALA A 57 14.96 -12.88 -16.24
N ILE A 58 13.67 -12.54 -16.08
CA ILE A 58 12.97 -12.63 -14.79
C ILE A 58 12.97 -14.09 -14.30
N GLY A 59 12.58 -15.03 -15.16
CA GLY A 59 12.54 -16.47 -14.83
C GLY A 59 13.93 -17.04 -14.48
N GLU A 60 14.98 -16.63 -15.18
CA GLU A 60 16.35 -17.06 -14.88
C GLU A 60 16.83 -16.56 -13.52
N VAL A 61 16.57 -15.29 -13.18
CA VAL A 61 16.93 -14.71 -11.89
C VAL A 61 16.20 -15.44 -10.75
N LEU A 62 14.88 -15.68 -10.90
CA LEU A 62 14.11 -16.39 -9.89
C LEU A 62 14.56 -17.84 -9.73
N THR A 63 14.89 -18.52 -10.83
CA THR A 63 15.41 -19.91 -10.79
C THR A 63 16.76 -20.01 -10.10
N ALA A 64 17.61 -19.00 -10.26
CA ALA A 64 18.94 -18.95 -9.69
C ALA A 64 18.96 -18.50 -8.22
N HIS A 65 17.87 -17.99 -7.68
CA HIS A 65 17.82 -17.43 -6.35
C HIS A 65 17.61 -18.51 -5.29
N ASP A 66 18.53 -18.64 -4.34
CA ASP A 66 18.55 -19.74 -3.36
C ASP A 66 17.31 -19.82 -2.44
N GLU A 67 16.66 -18.67 -2.20
CA GLU A 67 15.46 -18.61 -1.35
C GLU A 67 14.17 -18.92 -2.11
N VAL A 68 14.19 -18.95 -3.43
CA VAL A 68 13.00 -19.25 -4.25
C VAL A 68 12.81 -20.77 -4.35
N LEU A 69 11.77 -21.25 -3.72
CA LEU A 69 11.40 -22.68 -3.72
C LEU A 69 10.57 -23.05 -4.96
N GLN A 70 9.73 -22.12 -5.40
CA GLN A 70 8.89 -22.25 -6.60
C GLN A 70 8.56 -20.87 -7.15
N HIS A 71 8.49 -20.75 -8.46
CA HIS A 71 7.94 -19.57 -9.13
C HIS A 71 7.10 -19.94 -10.35
N ASP A 72 6.22 -19.04 -10.74
CA ASP A 72 5.45 -19.09 -11.97
C ASP A 72 5.13 -17.65 -12.44
N MET A 73 4.90 -17.49 -13.74
CA MET A 73 4.61 -16.17 -14.30
C MET A 73 3.43 -16.21 -15.25
N VAL A 74 2.61 -15.15 -15.20
CA VAL A 74 1.49 -14.95 -16.10
C VAL A 74 1.59 -13.55 -16.71
N SER A 75 1.60 -13.49 -18.04
CA SER A 75 1.52 -12.21 -18.76
C SER A 75 0.16 -11.54 -18.51
N ALA A 76 0.17 -10.25 -18.18
CA ALA A 76 -1.02 -9.44 -17.90
C ALA A 76 -1.27 -8.37 -18.97
N GLY A 77 -0.53 -8.43 -20.08
CA GLY A 77 -0.57 -7.47 -21.19
C GLY A 77 0.81 -7.21 -21.77
N ALA A 78 0.94 -6.17 -22.58
CA ALA A 78 2.26 -5.77 -23.08
C ALA A 78 3.14 -5.33 -21.92
N ASP A 79 4.28 -6.00 -21.77
CA ASP A 79 5.31 -5.69 -20.77
C ASP A 79 4.82 -5.68 -19.29
N GLN A 80 3.73 -6.39 -18.96
CA GLN A 80 3.25 -6.56 -17.60
C GLN A 80 3.13 -8.04 -17.24
N TYR A 81 3.57 -8.40 -16.03
CA TYR A 81 3.56 -9.75 -15.51
C TYR A 81 3.07 -9.82 -14.08
N TYR A 82 2.34 -10.88 -13.76
CA TYR A 82 2.16 -11.36 -12.41
C TYR A 82 3.19 -12.46 -12.15
N VAL A 83 4.01 -12.27 -11.14
CA VAL A 83 5.08 -13.19 -10.75
C VAL A 83 4.71 -13.81 -9.41
N PHE A 84 4.31 -15.07 -9.45
CA PHE A 84 4.13 -15.88 -8.25
C PHE A 84 5.48 -16.40 -7.79
N VAL A 85 5.75 -16.29 -6.50
CA VAL A 85 6.92 -16.90 -5.85
C VAL A 85 6.51 -17.53 -4.53
N ASN A 86 7.01 -18.74 -4.29
CA ASN A 86 7.06 -19.33 -2.96
C ASN A 86 8.52 -19.24 -2.49
N VAL A 87 8.75 -18.59 -1.36
CA VAL A 87 10.10 -18.32 -0.84
C VAL A 87 10.29 -18.87 0.55
N ALA A 88 11.53 -19.19 0.88
CA ALA A 88 11.93 -19.61 2.21
C ALA A 88 11.67 -18.48 3.24
N GLU A 89 11.61 -18.85 4.50
CA GLU A 89 11.41 -17.90 5.59
C GLU A 89 12.52 -16.84 5.63
N GLN A 90 12.10 -15.58 5.81
CA GLN A 90 12.98 -14.43 5.99
C GLN A 90 12.71 -13.78 7.34
N GLU A 91 13.73 -13.62 8.16
CA GLU A 91 13.61 -13.18 9.56
C GLU A 91 12.90 -11.83 9.70
N SER A 92 13.23 -10.84 8.84
CA SER A 92 12.62 -9.51 8.87
C SER A 92 11.13 -9.52 8.49
N VAL A 93 10.75 -10.34 7.51
CA VAL A 93 9.35 -10.47 7.08
C VAL A 93 8.55 -11.24 8.12
N SER A 94 9.12 -12.34 8.67
CA SER A 94 8.52 -13.12 9.74
C SER A 94 8.21 -12.27 10.96
N ALA A 95 9.16 -11.45 11.40
CA ALA A 95 8.97 -10.58 12.57
C ALA A 95 7.79 -9.61 12.38
N LEU A 96 7.68 -8.99 11.21
CA LEU A 96 6.57 -8.08 10.91
C LEU A 96 5.22 -8.81 10.86
N LEU A 97 5.15 -9.96 10.19
CA LEU A 97 3.92 -10.75 10.08
C LEU A 97 3.51 -11.34 11.43
N GLN A 98 4.47 -11.70 12.28
CA GLN A 98 4.22 -12.17 13.63
C GLN A 98 3.54 -11.10 14.49
N ILE A 99 4.02 -9.84 14.43
CA ILE A 99 3.38 -8.70 15.11
C ILE A 99 1.92 -8.54 14.64
N LEU A 100 1.66 -8.66 13.32
CA LEU A 100 0.29 -8.59 12.82
C LEU A 100 -0.59 -9.72 13.37
N ASP A 101 -0.08 -10.95 13.42
CA ASP A 101 -0.81 -12.12 13.93
C ASP A 101 -1.09 -12.00 15.44
N GLU A 102 -0.08 -11.65 16.25
CA GLU A 102 -0.20 -11.46 17.70
C GLU A 102 -1.27 -10.43 18.07
N HIS A 103 -1.30 -9.32 17.35
CA HIS A 103 -2.28 -8.25 17.54
C HIS A 103 -3.57 -8.44 16.72
N ARG A 104 -3.70 -9.53 15.98
CA ARG A 104 -4.87 -9.83 15.12
C ARG A 104 -5.18 -8.71 14.14
N LEU A 105 -4.15 -8.18 13.54
CA LEU A 105 -4.22 -7.15 12.51
C LEU A 105 -4.25 -7.78 11.12
N LEU A 106 -4.91 -7.08 10.21
CA LEU A 106 -5.01 -7.51 8.81
C LEU A 106 -4.06 -6.67 7.97
N LEU A 107 -3.24 -7.34 7.18
CA LEU A 107 -2.56 -6.71 6.06
C LEU A 107 -3.54 -6.59 4.89
N ASP A 108 -3.70 -5.39 4.33
CA ASP A 108 -4.66 -5.10 3.26
C ASP A 108 -3.92 -4.85 1.94
N PRO A 109 -3.83 -5.85 1.03
CA PRO A 109 -3.17 -5.70 -0.26
C PRO A 109 -3.94 -4.76 -1.20
N PRO A 110 -3.27 -4.24 -2.26
CA PRO A 110 -1.87 -4.47 -2.63
C PRO A 110 -0.87 -3.67 -1.80
N LEU A 111 0.29 -4.29 -1.50
CA LEU A 111 1.44 -3.58 -0.98
C LEU A 111 2.15 -2.91 -2.16
N ARG A 112 2.29 -1.59 -2.14
CA ARG A 112 2.81 -0.85 -3.29
C ARG A 112 4.29 -0.53 -3.10
N VAL A 113 5.09 -0.87 -4.09
CA VAL A 113 6.49 -0.48 -4.17
C VAL A 113 6.57 0.93 -4.76
N THR A 114 7.33 1.81 -4.13
CA THR A 114 7.61 3.18 -4.58
C THR A 114 9.11 3.43 -4.48
N ASP A 115 9.59 4.52 -5.07
CA ASP A 115 11.01 4.94 -4.95
C ASP A 115 11.41 5.18 -3.48
N ASP A 116 10.46 5.51 -2.62
CA ASP A 116 10.67 5.80 -1.20
C ASP A 116 10.46 4.58 -0.27
N GLY A 117 10.16 3.40 -0.80
CA GLY A 117 9.96 2.17 -0.03
C GLY A 117 8.62 1.47 -0.29
N LEU A 118 8.27 0.54 0.58
CA LEU A 118 7.04 -0.26 0.50
C LEU A 118 5.92 0.40 1.30
N CYS A 119 4.83 0.76 0.61
CA CYS A 119 3.62 1.28 1.24
C CYS A 119 2.66 0.12 1.54
N VAL A 120 2.29 -0.04 2.79
CA VAL A 120 1.38 -1.08 3.26
C VAL A 120 0.21 -0.47 4.02
N THR A 121 -0.94 -1.12 3.95
CA THR A 121 -2.11 -0.78 4.77
C THR A 121 -2.35 -1.88 5.78
N VAL A 122 -2.45 -1.50 7.04
CA VAL A 122 -2.77 -2.42 8.15
C VAL A 122 -4.09 -2.00 8.75
N ALA A 123 -4.99 -2.95 8.97
CA ALA A 123 -6.32 -2.70 9.52
C ALA A 123 -6.59 -3.54 10.77
N GLY A 124 -7.34 -2.99 11.72
CA GLY A 124 -7.70 -3.69 12.93
C GLY A 124 -8.45 -2.85 13.94
N ASP A 125 -8.46 -3.31 15.18
CA ASP A 125 -8.92 -2.51 16.31
C ASP A 125 -7.92 -1.38 16.62
N GLY A 126 -8.41 -0.23 17.09
CA GLY A 126 -7.56 0.94 17.33
C GLY A 126 -6.52 0.73 18.43
N ASP A 127 -6.89 0.04 19.51
CA ASP A 127 -5.98 -0.25 20.62
C ASP A 127 -4.94 -1.30 20.23
N ALA A 128 -5.35 -2.31 19.41
CA ALA A 128 -4.44 -3.31 18.85
C ALA A 128 -3.40 -2.69 17.91
N LEU A 129 -3.82 -1.76 17.04
CA LEU A 129 -2.89 -1.01 16.18
C LEU A 129 -1.89 -0.21 17.01
N GLN A 130 -2.33 0.44 18.08
CA GLN A 130 -1.44 1.19 18.97
C GLN A 130 -0.45 0.28 19.71
N ALA A 131 -0.89 -0.89 20.18
CA ALA A 131 -0.04 -1.86 20.85
C ALA A 131 1.02 -2.43 19.88
N ALA A 132 0.63 -2.81 18.66
CA ALA A 132 1.55 -3.29 17.63
C ALA A 132 2.68 -2.28 17.31
N PHE A 133 2.37 -0.97 17.32
CA PHE A 133 3.38 0.07 17.13
C PHE A 133 4.48 0.07 18.21
N ALA A 134 4.18 -0.34 19.43
CA ALA A 134 5.18 -0.45 20.49
C ALA A 134 6.16 -1.60 20.22
N ASP A 135 5.67 -2.71 19.64
CA ASP A 135 6.46 -3.91 19.38
C ASP A 135 7.30 -3.80 18.09
N VAL A 136 6.88 -2.92 17.16
CA VAL A 136 7.63 -2.65 15.91
C VAL A 136 8.98 -1.95 16.15
N THR A 137 9.19 -1.31 17.29
CA THR A 137 10.45 -0.61 17.59
C THR A 137 11.69 -1.50 17.58
N ASP A 138 11.52 -2.81 17.72
CA ASP A 138 12.59 -3.80 17.72
C ASP A 138 12.90 -4.37 16.32
N VAL A 139 12.13 -3.95 15.29
CA VAL A 139 12.35 -4.38 13.90
C VAL A 139 13.32 -3.43 13.21
N GLU A 140 14.35 -3.97 12.56
CA GLU A 140 15.42 -3.19 11.91
C GLU A 140 14.99 -2.39 10.67
N VAL A 141 13.70 -2.46 10.27
CA VAL A 141 13.16 -1.72 9.12
C VAL A 141 12.52 -0.42 9.60
N PRO A 142 12.99 0.76 9.15
CA PRO A 142 12.35 2.04 9.47
C PRO A 142 10.90 2.07 8.96
N ILE A 143 9.96 2.37 9.87
CA ILE A 143 8.53 2.42 9.58
C ILE A 143 8.02 3.83 9.86
N GLU A 144 7.35 4.42 8.87
CA GLU A 144 6.73 5.74 8.95
C GLU A 144 5.22 5.62 8.80
N VAL A 145 4.46 6.30 9.66
CA VAL A 145 3.00 6.41 9.52
C VAL A 145 2.68 7.51 8.52
N GLU A 146 2.06 7.15 7.41
CA GLU A 146 1.65 8.11 6.39
C GLU A 146 0.26 8.71 6.68
N TRP A 147 -0.66 7.87 7.11
CA TRP A 147 -2.04 8.26 7.41
C TRP A 147 -2.73 7.27 8.35
N THR A 148 -3.81 7.74 8.96
CA THR A 148 -4.73 6.92 9.76
C THR A 148 -6.16 7.26 9.39
N GLY A 149 -7.06 6.26 9.37
CA GLY A 149 -8.45 6.47 9.01
C GLY A 149 -9.37 5.31 9.43
N GLY A 150 -10.62 5.38 8.98
CA GLY A 150 -11.57 4.27 9.10
C GLY A 150 -11.29 3.20 8.04
N TYR A 151 -11.28 1.93 8.42
CA TYR A 151 -11.12 0.83 7.47
C TYR A 151 -12.38 0.61 6.65
N ARG A 152 -12.24 0.57 5.33
CA ARG A 152 -13.30 0.36 4.35
C ARG A 152 -12.88 -0.68 3.32
N PRO A 153 -13.30 -1.94 3.49
CA PRO A 153 -12.91 -3.03 2.59
C PRO A 153 -13.33 -2.75 1.14
N GLY A 154 -12.43 -3.02 0.19
CA GLY A 154 -12.71 -2.86 -1.24
C GLY A 154 -12.75 -1.42 -1.75
N GLU A 155 -12.37 -0.47 -0.91
CA GLU A 155 -12.25 0.92 -1.34
C GLU A 155 -11.08 1.10 -2.31
N PRO A 156 -11.24 1.94 -3.36
CA PRO A 156 -10.12 2.27 -4.24
C PRO A 156 -8.94 2.85 -3.44
N ALA A 157 -7.73 2.38 -3.75
CA ALA A 157 -6.49 2.81 -3.07
C ALA A 157 -6.33 4.34 -3.02
N ALA A 158 -6.83 5.05 -4.04
CA ALA A 158 -6.84 6.51 -4.08
C ALA A 158 -7.67 7.15 -2.94
N LEU A 159 -8.72 6.49 -2.49
CA LEU A 159 -9.59 6.99 -1.43
C LEU A 159 -9.19 6.46 -0.05
N SER A 160 -8.58 5.29 0.04
CA SER A 160 -8.17 4.69 1.32
C SER A 160 -7.16 5.54 2.10
N ARG A 161 -6.40 6.39 1.40
CA ARG A 161 -5.42 7.32 1.98
C ARG A 161 -6.01 8.58 2.60
N LEU A 162 -7.32 8.81 2.45
CA LEU A 162 -7.97 9.98 3.01
C LEU A 162 -8.26 9.80 4.49
N THR A 163 -8.03 10.84 5.29
CA THR A 163 -8.58 10.88 6.65
C THR A 163 -10.10 11.00 6.59
N ASP A 164 -10.81 10.61 7.65
CA ASP A 164 -12.27 10.70 7.70
C ASP A 164 -12.78 12.11 7.30
N ARG A 165 -12.13 13.17 7.84
CA ARG A 165 -12.52 14.56 7.53
C ARG A 165 -12.23 14.98 6.09
N GLN A 166 -11.14 14.49 5.48
CA GLN A 166 -10.84 14.76 4.07
C GLN A 166 -11.83 14.06 3.14
N ARG A 167 -12.22 12.84 3.51
CA ARG A 167 -13.22 12.09 2.80
C ARG A 167 -14.58 12.77 2.86
N GLU A 168 -15.05 13.15 4.06
CA GLU A 168 -16.29 13.90 4.23
C GLU A 168 -16.31 15.15 3.34
N ALA A 169 -15.18 15.86 3.23
CA ALA A 169 -15.07 17.04 2.38
C ALA A 169 -15.18 16.69 0.89
N LEU A 170 -14.56 15.62 0.43
CA LEU A 170 -14.62 15.18 -0.96
C LEU A 170 -16.02 14.67 -1.33
N GLU A 171 -16.65 13.90 -0.46
CA GLU A 171 -18.03 13.40 -0.65
C GLU A 171 -19.04 14.53 -0.65
N ALA A 172 -18.92 15.51 0.26
CA ALA A 172 -19.78 16.69 0.29
C ALA A 172 -19.61 17.53 -0.98
N ALA A 173 -18.37 17.78 -1.42
CA ALA A 173 -18.09 18.52 -2.64
C ALA A 173 -18.70 17.84 -3.86
N HIS A 174 -18.55 16.51 -3.99
CA HIS A 174 -19.15 15.76 -5.07
C HIS A 174 -20.68 15.80 -5.03
N SER A 175 -21.29 15.55 -3.88
CA SER A 175 -22.74 15.48 -3.71
C SER A 175 -23.44 16.83 -3.93
N LEU A 176 -22.76 17.93 -3.62
CA LEU A 176 -23.28 19.29 -3.80
C LEU A 176 -23.06 19.85 -5.21
N GLY A 177 -22.38 19.09 -6.11
CA GLY A 177 -22.11 19.54 -7.46
C GLY A 177 -20.95 20.54 -7.57
N PHE A 178 -20.01 20.53 -6.61
CA PHE A 178 -18.83 21.39 -6.67
C PHE A 178 -17.95 21.13 -7.89
N TYR A 179 -17.95 19.89 -8.40
CA TYR A 179 -17.20 19.45 -9.58
C TYR A 179 -18.00 19.52 -10.90
N GLU A 180 -19.26 19.94 -10.84
CA GLU A 180 -20.09 20.10 -12.03
C GLU A 180 -19.65 21.28 -12.90
N THR A 181 -20.03 21.24 -14.20
CA THR A 181 -19.77 22.35 -15.14
C THR A 181 -21.08 22.77 -15.80
N PRO A 182 -21.65 23.96 -15.43
CA PRO A 182 -21.12 24.92 -14.45
C PRO A 182 -21.16 24.40 -13.02
N ARG A 183 -20.26 24.89 -12.15
CA ARG A 183 -20.21 24.53 -10.72
C ARG A 183 -21.53 24.93 -10.03
N GLU A 184 -22.07 23.98 -9.23
CA GLU A 184 -23.35 24.17 -8.52
C GLU A 184 -23.17 24.50 -7.03
N ALA A 185 -21.98 24.32 -6.46
CA ALA A 185 -21.68 24.61 -5.04
C ALA A 185 -20.39 25.41 -4.88
N SER A 186 -20.30 26.12 -3.75
CA SER A 186 -19.15 26.88 -3.28
C SER A 186 -18.46 26.23 -2.07
N PHE A 187 -17.32 26.79 -1.60
CA PHE A 187 -16.71 26.39 -0.34
C PHE A 187 -17.54 26.76 0.89
N GLU A 188 -18.46 27.72 0.76
CA GLU A 188 -19.42 28.07 1.81
C GLU A 188 -20.43 26.94 2.01
N ASP A 189 -20.95 26.40 0.91
CA ASP A 189 -21.91 25.28 0.95
C ASP A 189 -21.27 24.00 1.51
N ILE A 190 -20.02 23.71 1.11
CA ILE A 190 -19.26 22.58 1.67
C ILE A 190 -18.97 22.80 3.17
N GLY A 191 -18.58 24.03 3.55
CA GLY A 191 -18.33 24.40 4.93
C GLY A 191 -19.57 24.23 5.82
N GLU A 192 -20.74 24.62 5.32
CA GLU A 192 -22.03 24.44 6.01
C GLU A 192 -22.34 22.94 6.20
N ALA A 193 -22.21 22.12 5.15
CA ALA A 193 -22.43 20.67 5.21
C ALA A 193 -21.49 19.98 6.21
N LEU A 194 -20.25 20.46 6.35
CA LEU A 194 -19.23 19.91 7.26
C LEU A 194 -19.23 20.56 8.65
N SER A 195 -20.11 21.55 8.89
CA SER A 195 -20.10 22.37 10.11
C SER A 195 -18.72 23.00 10.41
N CYS A 196 -18.07 23.57 9.38
CA CYS A 196 -16.78 24.23 9.49
C CYS A 196 -16.71 25.52 8.64
N SER A 197 -15.63 26.29 8.80
CA SER A 197 -15.45 27.51 8.01
C SER A 197 -15.17 27.19 6.53
N PRO A 198 -15.51 28.09 5.57
CA PRO A 198 -15.18 27.91 4.15
C PRO A 198 -13.68 27.73 3.90
N SER A 199 -12.82 28.36 4.69
CA SER A 199 -11.37 28.19 4.60
C SER A 199 -10.91 26.79 5.04
N THR A 200 -11.53 26.23 6.08
CA THR A 200 -11.29 24.86 6.53
C THR A 200 -11.77 23.85 5.49
N ALA A 201 -12.96 24.05 4.92
CA ALA A 201 -13.50 23.22 3.85
C ALA A 201 -12.57 23.21 2.63
N ASN A 202 -12.08 24.38 2.20
CA ASN A 202 -11.12 24.48 1.11
C ASN A 202 -9.81 23.72 1.42
N GLU A 203 -9.25 23.88 2.63
CA GLU A 203 -8.02 23.18 3.02
C GLU A 203 -8.21 21.66 3.04
N LEU A 204 -9.30 21.18 3.62
CA LEU A 204 -9.64 19.75 3.65
C LEU A 204 -9.77 19.18 2.25
N LEU A 205 -10.52 19.86 1.39
CA LEU A 205 -10.76 19.43 0.01
C LEU A 205 -9.45 19.41 -0.80
N ARG A 206 -8.65 20.46 -0.74
CA ARG A 206 -7.35 20.51 -1.44
C ARG A 206 -6.40 19.42 -1.00
N ARG A 207 -6.36 19.09 0.30
CA ARG A 207 -5.54 17.98 0.81
C ARG A 207 -6.09 16.63 0.36
N ALA A 208 -7.42 16.46 0.30
CA ALA A 208 -8.05 15.27 -0.24
C ALA A 208 -7.72 15.07 -1.72
N GLU A 209 -7.92 16.11 -2.54
CA GLU A 209 -7.62 16.12 -3.97
C GLU A 209 -6.14 15.80 -4.25
N ALA A 210 -5.23 16.44 -3.52
CA ALA A 210 -3.79 16.19 -3.66
C ALA A 210 -3.46 14.71 -3.41
N ARG A 211 -4.01 14.11 -2.33
CA ARG A 211 -3.77 12.69 -2.01
C ARG A 211 -4.34 11.74 -3.06
N VAL A 212 -5.56 12.04 -3.56
CA VAL A 212 -6.19 11.24 -4.62
C VAL A 212 -5.36 11.31 -5.90
N VAL A 213 -4.98 12.52 -6.32
CA VAL A 213 -4.18 12.72 -7.54
C VAL A 213 -2.82 12.03 -7.43
N SER A 214 -2.07 12.23 -6.32
CA SER A 214 -0.81 11.53 -6.11
C SER A 214 -1.00 10.01 -6.15
N SER A 215 -2.05 9.49 -5.51
CA SER A 215 -2.32 8.04 -5.52
C SER A 215 -2.63 7.48 -6.90
N LEU A 216 -3.15 8.29 -7.82
CA LEU A 216 -3.44 7.89 -9.20
C LEU A 216 -2.23 8.03 -10.14
N LEU A 217 -1.32 8.96 -9.84
CA LEU A 217 -0.15 9.24 -10.68
C LEU A 217 1.09 8.45 -10.25
N ASP A 218 1.19 8.12 -8.96
CA ASP A 218 2.31 7.39 -8.37
C ASP A 218 2.02 5.87 -8.27
N GLY A 219 0.95 5.41 -8.88
CA GLY A 219 0.43 4.04 -8.80
C GLY A 219 0.73 3.18 -10.00
#